data_a6a882fbb16c48fa66f4946252857562
#
_entry.id   a6a882fbb16c48fa66f4946252857562
#
_cell.length_a   1.000
_cell.length_b   1.000
_cell.length_c   1.000
_cell.angle_alpha   90.00
_cell.angle_beta   90.00
_cell.angle_gamma   90.00
#
_symmetry.space_group_name_H-M   'P 1'
#
loop_
_entity.id
_entity.type
_entity.pdbx_description
1 polymer ?
#
loop_
_entity_poly.entity_id
_entity_poly.type
_entity_poly.pdbx_seq_one_letter_code
_entity_poly.pdbx_strand_id
1 'polypeptide(L)'
;LKPLYAKLTHSLKCFFLMTATALLLTACSGGGYSGTTPWGMDGSQSVVSQDPSSQPDIAWQTSHQRRTLADDAAAQAQTMDQPAQKALAHNRKVTVALLLPLTGQHAELGQAMLKAAQMALFDVGSASFELVPQDTRSTTAGAADAARRAAANGTDLVLGPIFSEDVKAAKPFTSSANIPMIAFTTDWKLADRNTYIMGFLPFAQVARVTQYAQSKGLSQFATYAPQTEYCDVVIGTLQRTGARIVRVGRFAPGTNELPKLVEEFATQNRTVGTDGQDSFTFDTLLLPVGGESLRAVISLLDINGVTNEKIRLIGTGLWDDDSLTHNPGLFGGWFAAPDPALRADFEKRYQQNYGGVPPRLTTLAYDATALSAVLSRSGNGNGDTYSRTRLTNPRGFAGVDGVFRFRSDGLSERGLAVLEIQSGRARVVDPAPTAFVASGS
;
A
#
# COMPACT_ATOMS: atom_id res chain seq x y z
N LEU A 1 -39.14 -34.16 -25.60
CA LEU A 1 -38.64 -35.51 -25.33
C LEU A 1 -37.64 -35.47 -24.18
N LYS A 2 -38.06 -35.88 -23.02
CA LYS A 2 -37.34 -36.31 -21.82
C LYS A 2 -37.16 -37.83 -21.91
N PRO A 3 -36.44 -38.54 -21.00
CA PRO A 3 -35.43 -38.24 -19.98
C PRO A 3 -34.27 -39.26 -19.97
N LEU A 4 -33.29 -39.18 -19.07
CA LEU A 4 -32.96 -40.31 -18.16
C LEU A 4 -31.87 -39.93 -17.14
N TYR A 5 -32.22 -40.27 -15.91
CA TYR A 5 -31.48 -40.34 -14.65
C TYR A 5 -30.33 -41.38 -14.69
N ALA A 6 -29.26 -41.16 -13.95
CA ALA A 6 -28.68 -42.19 -13.07
C ALA A 6 -27.85 -41.57 -11.95
N LYS A 7 -28.27 -41.84 -10.74
CA LYS A 7 -27.55 -41.68 -9.45
C LYS A 7 -26.41 -42.69 -9.38
N LEU A 8 -25.30 -42.34 -8.73
CA LEU A 8 -24.56 -43.30 -7.92
C LEU A 8 -23.90 -42.60 -6.72
N THR A 9 -24.41 -42.91 -5.58
CA THR A 9 -23.84 -42.75 -4.23
C THR A 9 -22.80 -43.81 -4.01
N HIS A 10 -21.64 -43.51 -3.41
CA HIS A 10 -21.01 -44.42 -2.45
C HIS A 10 -20.12 -43.66 -1.46
N SER A 11 -20.53 -43.79 -0.26
CA SER A 11 -19.89 -43.59 1.06
C SER A 11 -18.65 -44.48 1.21
N LEU A 12 -17.57 -43.97 1.79
CA LEU A 12 -16.72 -44.78 2.66
C LEU A 12 -16.09 -43.93 3.77
N LYS A 13 -16.47 -44.34 4.99
CA LYS A 13 -15.89 -43.97 6.28
C LYS A 13 -14.68 -44.86 6.56
N CYS A 14 -13.64 -44.31 7.19
CA CYS A 14 -12.70 -44.97 8.13
C CYS A 14 -11.81 -43.87 8.71
N PHE A 15 -11.84 -43.50 9.95
CA PHE A 15 -11.58 -44.13 11.22
C PHE A 15 -10.10 -44.08 11.66
N PHE A 16 -9.89 -43.41 12.83
CA PHE A 16 -8.81 -43.56 13.83
C PHE A 16 -7.46 -42.91 13.54
N LEU A 17 -6.71 -42.25 14.45
CA LEU A 17 -6.57 -42.43 15.90
C LEU A 17 -5.92 -41.17 16.54
N MET A 18 -6.33 -40.92 17.77
CA MET A 18 -5.72 -40.03 18.76
C MET A 18 -4.28 -40.43 19.11
N THR A 19 -3.40 -39.46 19.37
CA THR A 19 -2.49 -39.54 20.53
C THR A 19 -2.27 -38.14 21.08
N ALA A 20 -2.67 -37.97 22.31
CA ALA A 20 -2.35 -36.87 23.20
C ALA A 20 -0.97 -37.12 23.82
N THR A 21 -0.13 -36.08 23.90
CA THR A 21 0.92 -36.03 24.92
C THR A 21 1.01 -34.60 25.42
N ALA A 22 0.61 -34.45 26.68
CA ALA A 22 0.90 -33.29 27.51
C ALA A 22 2.31 -33.43 28.09
N LEU A 23 3.02 -32.32 28.28
CA LEU A 23 3.88 -32.08 29.45
C LEU A 23 4.57 -30.71 29.38
N LEU A 24 4.21 -29.91 30.34
CA LEU A 24 4.92 -29.16 31.39
C LEU A 24 5.50 -27.77 31.05
N LEU A 25 4.85 -26.86 31.70
CA LEU A 25 5.25 -25.60 32.36
C LEU A 25 6.75 -25.40 32.64
N THR A 26 7.28 -24.26 32.22
CA THR A 26 8.16 -23.48 33.07
C THR A 26 7.89 -21.99 32.84
N ALA A 27 7.51 -21.35 33.93
CA ALA A 27 7.42 -19.90 34.06
C ALA A 27 8.82 -19.32 34.23
N CYS A 28 9.12 -18.23 33.56
CA CYS A 28 10.14 -17.26 33.99
C CYS A 28 9.70 -15.85 33.63
N SER A 29 9.64 -15.11 34.68
CA SER A 29 9.41 -13.71 34.93
C SER A 29 10.02 -12.69 33.97
N GLY A 30 9.27 -11.62 33.73
CA GLY A 30 9.70 -10.25 33.91
C GLY A 30 10.62 -9.65 32.84
N GLY A 31 10.06 -8.81 32.01
CA GLY A 31 10.81 -7.86 31.20
C GLY A 31 9.81 -6.88 30.58
N GLY A 32 9.65 -5.71 31.25
CA GLY A 32 8.82 -4.65 30.74
C GLY A 32 9.36 -4.13 29.43
N TYR A 33 8.60 -4.30 28.35
CA TYR A 33 8.84 -3.58 27.11
C TYR A 33 8.12 -2.25 27.18
N SER A 34 8.89 -1.18 27.42
CA SER A 34 8.47 0.16 27.09
C SER A 34 8.40 0.27 25.56
N GLY A 35 7.21 0.13 25.01
CA GLY A 35 6.95 0.33 23.59
C GLY A 35 7.11 1.80 23.23
N THR A 36 8.24 2.17 22.67
CA THR A 36 8.36 3.41 21.92
C THR A 36 7.69 3.21 20.58
N THR A 37 6.52 3.80 20.40
CA THR A 37 5.85 3.89 19.12
C THR A 37 6.71 4.69 18.15
N PRO A 38 6.85 4.29 16.86
CA PRO A 38 7.64 5.00 15.86
C PRO A 38 7.10 6.38 15.44
N TRP A 39 6.09 6.87 16.09
CA TRP A 39 5.36 8.09 15.73
C TRP A 39 5.28 9.05 16.93
N GLY A 40 6.41 9.38 17.53
CA GLY A 40 6.49 10.42 18.54
C GLY A 40 6.25 11.81 17.94
N MET A 41 5.04 12.34 18.08
CA MET A 41 4.81 13.78 18.08
C MET A 41 4.49 14.16 19.53
N ASP A 42 5.51 14.60 20.24
CA ASP A 42 5.36 15.25 21.53
C ASP A 42 5.04 16.73 21.28
N GLY A 43 3.82 17.10 21.57
CA GLY A 43 3.33 18.48 21.51
C GLY A 43 3.52 19.20 22.84
N SER A 44 4.73 19.57 23.16
CA SER A 44 4.99 20.55 24.21
C SER A 44 5.83 21.69 23.64
N GLN A 45 5.18 22.83 23.42
CA GLN A 45 5.84 24.11 23.18
C GLN A 45 6.57 24.50 24.48
N SER A 46 7.88 24.26 24.53
CA SER A 46 8.76 24.94 25.46
C SER A 46 9.45 26.06 24.69
N VAL A 47 9.13 27.29 25.14
CA VAL A 47 9.85 28.51 24.74
C VAL A 47 11.31 28.35 25.14
N VAL A 48 12.19 28.14 24.19
CA VAL A 48 13.64 28.12 24.42
C VAL A 48 14.15 29.54 24.15
N SER A 49 14.61 30.17 25.22
CA SER A 49 15.45 31.36 25.17
C SER A 49 16.65 31.10 24.29
N GLN A 50 16.87 31.94 23.30
CA GLN A 50 18.06 31.92 22.47
C GLN A 50 19.26 32.37 23.28
N ASP A 51 20.19 31.44 23.52
CA ASP A 51 21.55 31.76 23.99
C ASP A 51 22.44 31.91 22.73
N PRO A 52 23.08 33.07 22.50
CA PRO A 52 23.84 33.36 21.26
C PRO A 52 25.20 32.70 21.18
N SER A 53 25.57 31.75 22.03
CA SER A 53 26.92 31.18 22.11
C SER A 53 27.08 29.75 21.63
N SER A 54 26.07 29.09 21.06
CA SER A 54 26.25 27.74 20.53
C SER A 54 26.48 27.77 19.01
N GLN A 55 27.73 27.94 18.60
CA GLN A 55 28.17 27.54 17.26
C GLN A 55 28.11 26.01 17.16
N PRO A 56 27.60 25.46 16.03
CA PRO A 56 27.62 24.02 15.85
C PRO A 56 29.05 23.51 15.76
N ASP A 57 29.34 22.49 16.54
CA ASP A 57 30.63 21.81 16.59
C ASP A 57 31.08 21.34 15.20
N ILE A 58 32.19 21.87 14.72
CA ILE A 58 32.84 21.54 13.44
C ILE A 58 33.65 20.20 13.58
N ALA A 59 33.17 19.28 14.39
CA ALA A 59 33.89 17.99 14.61
C ALA A 59 33.93 17.10 13.36
N TRP A 60 33.09 17.33 12.36
CA TRP A 60 33.11 16.59 11.08
C TRP A 60 34.14 17.13 10.07
N GLN A 61 34.62 18.38 10.25
CA GLN A 61 35.60 18.97 9.33
C GLN A 61 37.06 18.56 9.61
N THR A 62 37.34 18.05 10.83
CA THR A 62 38.72 17.68 11.20
C THR A 62 39.10 16.25 10.84
N SER A 63 38.15 15.38 10.45
CA SER A 63 38.45 14.02 9.98
C SER A 63 38.98 13.96 8.54
N HIS A 64 38.87 15.04 7.77
CA HIS A 64 39.30 15.07 6.38
C HIS A 64 40.74 15.58 6.16
N GLN A 65 41.46 15.97 7.21
CA GLN A 65 42.80 16.55 7.06
C GLN A 65 43.98 15.61 7.36
N ARG A 66 43.76 14.32 7.62
CA ARG A 66 44.88 13.35 7.74
C ARG A 66 44.83 12.35 6.57
N ARG A 67 44.98 12.83 5.37
CA ARG A 67 45.47 11.97 4.30
C ARG A 67 46.96 11.82 4.46
N THR A 68 47.45 10.58 4.60
CA THR A 68 48.88 10.29 4.53
C THR A 68 49.32 10.30 3.08
N LEU A 69 50.61 10.54 2.84
CA LEU A 69 51.18 10.47 1.47
C LEU A 69 50.92 9.13 0.78
N ALA A 70 50.67 8.06 1.55
CA ALA A 70 50.29 6.77 1.02
C ALA A 70 48.83 6.77 0.48
N ASP A 71 47.92 7.51 1.13
CA ASP A 71 46.53 7.66 0.68
C ASP A 71 46.44 8.49 -0.61
N ASP A 72 47.31 9.51 -0.73
CA ASP A 72 47.43 10.32 -1.94
C ASP A 72 48.03 9.55 -3.12
N ALA A 73 49.02 8.68 -2.85
CA ALA A 73 49.57 7.78 -3.87
C ALA A 73 48.58 6.69 -4.30
N ALA A 74 47.80 6.15 -3.37
CA ALA A 74 46.71 5.21 -3.68
C ALA A 74 45.57 5.88 -4.46
N ALA A 75 45.23 7.16 -4.14
CA ALA A 75 44.25 7.95 -4.86
C ALA A 75 44.72 8.31 -6.29
N GLN A 76 46.03 8.57 -6.48
CA GLN A 76 46.61 8.82 -7.80
C GLN A 76 46.69 7.55 -8.66
N ALA A 77 47.00 6.38 -8.06
CA ALA A 77 46.95 5.10 -8.77
C ALA A 77 45.53 4.74 -9.21
N GLN A 78 44.49 5.08 -8.41
CA GLN A 78 43.10 4.89 -8.76
C GLN A 78 42.61 5.88 -9.82
N THR A 79 43.21 7.07 -9.96
CA THR A 79 42.82 8.07 -10.96
C THR A 79 43.29 7.75 -12.38
N MET A 80 44.34 6.93 -12.55
CA MET A 80 44.79 6.51 -13.89
C MET A 80 43.82 5.51 -14.58
N ASP A 81 43.07 4.76 -13.82
CA ASP A 81 42.02 3.82 -14.33
C ASP A 81 40.60 4.42 -14.36
N GLN A 82 40.39 5.62 -13.82
CA GLN A 82 39.05 6.24 -13.75
C GLN A 82 38.35 6.46 -15.10
N PRO A 83 39.02 6.84 -16.20
CA PRO A 83 38.34 6.98 -17.49
C PRO A 83 37.85 5.65 -18.04
N ALA A 84 38.60 4.57 -17.86
CA ALA A 84 38.18 3.23 -18.30
C ALA A 84 37.05 2.66 -17.43
N GLN A 85 37.12 2.81 -16.11
CA GLN A 85 36.06 2.42 -15.18
C GLN A 85 34.82 3.26 -15.36
N LYS A 86 34.94 4.56 -15.61
CA LYS A 86 33.82 5.47 -15.91
C LYS A 86 33.17 5.16 -17.26
N ALA A 87 33.96 4.79 -18.27
CA ALA A 87 33.47 4.34 -19.58
C ALA A 87 32.77 2.97 -19.50
N LEU A 88 33.28 2.06 -18.70
CA LEU A 88 32.65 0.74 -18.43
C LEU A 88 31.36 0.92 -17.60
N ALA A 89 31.34 1.82 -16.63
CA ALA A 89 30.15 2.15 -15.85
C ALA A 89 29.06 2.80 -16.72
N HIS A 90 29.43 3.62 -17.71
CA HIS A 90 28.49 4.25 -18.66
C HIS A 90 27.84 3.25 -19.61
N ASN A 91 28.42 2.08 -19.82
CA ASN A 91 27.94 1.06 -20.75
C ASN A 91 27.25 -0.13 -20.05
N ARG A 92 27.19 -0.14 -18.70
CA ARG A 92 26.49 -1.20 -17.97
C ARG A 92 24.98 -0.99 -18.05
N LYS A 93 24.28 -2.01 -18.54
CA LYS A 93 22.82 -2.07 -18.45
C LYS A 93 22.40 -2.08 -16.98
N VAL A 94 21.41 -1.28 -16.65
CA VAL A 94 20.76 -1.31 -15.34
C VAL A 94 19.86 -2.54 -15.28
N THR A 95 20.07 -3.41 -14.32
CA THR A 95 19.33 -4.67 -14.15
C THR A 95 18.32 -4.56 -13.04
N VAL A 96 17.05 -4.80 -13.35
CA VAL A 96 15.94 -4.76 -12.39
C VAL A 96 15.30 -6.14 -12.31
N ALA A 97 15.30 -6.74 -11.11
CA ALA A 97 14.63 -8.02 -10.89
C ALA A 97 13.15 -7.79 -10.55
N LEU A 98 12.27 -8.54 -11.22
CA LEU A 98 10.82 -8.50 -10.98
C LEU A 98 10.38 -9.81 -10.33
N LEU A 99 10.12 -9.80 -9.02
CA LEU A 99 9.76 -10.95 -8.23
C LEU A 99 8.25 -11.15 -8.22
N LEU A 100 7.76 -12.13 -8.95
CA LEU A 100 6.33 -12.43 -9.10
C LEU A 100 6.06 -13.94 -8.96
N PRO A 101 4.87 -14.34 -8.51
CA PRO A 101 4.44 -15.74 -8.49
C PRO A 101 4.06 -16.19 -9.91
N LEU A 102 5.06 -16.52 -10.75
CA LEU A 102 4.83 -16.90 -12.15
C LEU A 102 4.31 -18.33 -12.29
N THR A 103 4.49 -19.16 -11.27
CA THR A 103 3.95 -20.50 -11.11
C THR A 103 3.27 -20.70 -9.76
N GLY A 104 2.50 -21.79 -9.60
CA GLY A 104 1.79 -22.11 -8.36
C GLY A 104 0.42 -21.45 -8.25
N GLN A 105 -0.11 -21.34 -7.01
CA GLN A 105 -1.49 -20.95 -6.72
C GLN A 105 -1.86 -19.55 -7.25
N HIS A 106 -0.91 -18.63 -7.29
CA HIS A 106 -1.13 -17.23 -7.69
C HIS A 106 -0.55 -16.91 -9.07
N ALA A 107 -0.28 -17.94 -9.89
CA ALA A 107 0.36 -17.79 -11.19
C ALA A 107 -0.41 -16.85 -12.13
N GLU A 108 -1.73 -16.90 -12.12
CA GLU A 108 -2.56 -16.04 -12.98
C GLU A 108 -2.30 -14.56 -12.70
N LEU A 109 -2.28 -14.17 -11.42
CA LEU A 109 -1.97 -12.79 -11.01
C LEU A 109 -0.53 -12.42 -11.39
N GLY A 110 0.44 -13.30 -11.11
CA GLY A 110 1.85 -13.06 -11.43
C GLY A 110 2.10 -12.87 -12.93
N GLN A 111 1.49 -13.71 -13.75
CA GLN A 111 1.58 -13.60 -15.21
C GLN A 111 0.90 -12.32 -15.73
N ALA A 112 -0.25 -11.94 -15.16
CA ALA A 112 -0.91 -10.69 -15.53
C ALA A 112 -0.05 -9.47 -15.18
N MET A 113 0.60 -9.46 -14.02
CA MET A 113 1.52 -8.39 -13.61
C MET A 113 2.79 -8.37 -14.48
N LEU A 114 3.32 -9.53 -14.88
CA LEU A 114 4.45 -9.60 -15.83
C LEU A 114 4.09 -8.97 -17.18
N LYS A 115 2.92 -9.27 -17.72
CA LYS A 115 2.41 -8.66 -18.96
C LYS A 115 2.32 -7.13 -18.85
N ALA A 116 1.82 -6.62 -17.74
CA ALA A 116 1.76 -5.18 -17.48
C ALA A 116 3.16 -4.54 -17.40
N ALA A 117 4.11 -5.20 -16.74
CA ALA A 117 5.49 -4.74 -16.69
C ALA A 117 6.16 -4.73 -18.08
N GLN A 118 5.88 -5.73 -18.92
CA GLN A 118 6.32 -5.77 -20.32
C GLN A 118 5.73 -4.61 -21.12
N MET A 119 4.43 -4.29 -20.96
CA MET A 119 3.83 -3.12 -21.60
C MET A 119 4.57 -1.82 -21.21
N ALA A 120 4.85 -1.62 -19.93
CA ALA A 120 5.59 -0.46 -19.47
C ALA A 120 7.00 -0.38 -20.09
N LEU A 121 7.67 -1.53 -20.24
CA LEU A 121 8.98 -1.60 -20.88
C LEU A 121 8.92 -1.17 -22.35
N PHE A 122 7.90 -1.59 -23.10
CA PHE A 122 7.67 -1.16 -24.48
C PHE A 122 7.36 0.34 -24.56
N ASP A 123 6.47 0.83 -23.72
CA ASP A 123 6.04 2.22 -23.73
C ASP A 123 7.18 3.19 -23.39
N VAL A 124 8.01 2.83 -22.41
CA VAL A 124 9.15 3.67 -22.04
C VAL A 124 10.31 3.51 -22.99
N GLY A 125 10.61 2.32 -23.50
CA GLY A 125 11.69 2.03 -24.47
C GLY A 125 13.06 2.48 -23.97
N SER A 126 13.78 1.71 -23.18
CA SER A 126 15.12 2.04 -22.70
C SER A 126 16.13 0.96 -23.08
N ALA A 127 17.12 1.32 -23.90
CA ALA A 127 18.17 0.38 -24.32
C ALA A 127 19.12 0.01 -23.17
N SER A 128 19.22 0.87 -22.15
CA SER A 128 20.09 0.68 -20.99
C SER A 128 19.42 -0.05 -19.82
N PHE A 129 18.17 -0.49 -19.98
CA PHE A 129 17.35 -1.11 -18.93
C PHE A 129 17.08 -2.58 -19.27
N GLU A 130 17.28 -3.45 -18.29
CA GLU A 130 16.96 -4.87 -18.40
C GLU A 130 16.04 -5.28 -17.25
N LEU A 131 14.86 -5.80 -17.58
CA LEU A 131 13.91 -6.36 -16.63
C LEU A 131 14.05 -7.87 -16.59
N VAL A 132 14.40 -8.44 -15.43
CA VAL A 132 14.64 -9.86 -15.21
C VAL A 132 13.54 -10.45 -14.33
N PRO A 133 12.55 -11.15 -14.92
CA PRO A 133 11.53 -11.83 -14.14
C PRO A 133 12.12 -12.96 -13.29
N GLN A 134 11.68 -13.05 -12.03
CA GLN A 134 12.07 -14.08 -11.07
C GLN A 134 10.81 -14.73 -10.50
N ASP A 135 10.66 -16.02 -10.71
CA ASP A 135 9.52 -16.77 -10.18
C ASP A 135 9.65 -17.03 -8.69
N THR A 136 8.69 -16.54 -7.90
CA THR A 136 8.57 -16.84 -6.46
C THR A 136 7.81 -18.14 -6.18
N ARG A 137 7.29 -18.80 -7.21
CA ARG A 137 6.56 -20.09 -7.14
C ARG A 137 5.38 -20.05 -6.15
N SER A 138 4.79 -18.87 -5.93
CA SER A 138 3.72 -18.63 -4.95
C SER A 138 4.09 -19.10 -3.52
N THR A 139 5.37 -19.01 -3.14
CA THR A 139 5.87 -19.46 -1.82
C THR A 139 6.90 -18.50 -1.25
N THR A 140 6.91 -18.37 0.08
CA THR A 140 7.90 -17.55 0.80
C THR A 140 9.34 -18.05 0.56
N ALA A 141 9.55 -19.36 0.51
CA ALA A 141 10.85 -19.94 0.18
C ALA A 141 11.27 -19.58 -1.25
N GLY A 142 10.34 -19.61 -2.22
CA GLY A 142 10.57 -19.19 -3.59
C GLY A 142 10.91 -17.71 -3.70
N ALA A 143 10.25 -16.85 -2.93
CA ALA A 143 10.55 -15.43 -2.87
C ALA A 143 11.96 -15.15 -2.30
N ALA A 144 12.35 -15.85 -1.22
CA ALA A 144 13.69 -15.80 -0.67
C ALA A 144 14.77 -16.23 -1.69
N ASP A 145 14.52 -17.35 -2.40
CA ASP A 145 15.40 -17.85 -3.45
C ASP A 145 15.53 -16.86 -4.61
N ALA A 146 14.41 -16.26 -5.04
CA ALA A 146 14.41 -15.25 -6.10
C ALA A 146 15.21 -14.00 -5.71
N ALA A 147 15.03 -13.49 -4.49
CA ALA A 147 15.76 -12.35 -3.97
C ALA A 147 17.28 -12.65 -3.82
N ARG A 148 17.64 -13.86 -3.36
CA ARG A 148 19.04 -14.30 -3.27
C ARG A 148 19.69 -14.35 -4.65
N ARG A 149 19.01 -14.89 -5.68
CA ARG A 149 19.52 -14.89 -7.06
C ARG A 149 19.67 -13.47 -7.60
N ALA A 150 18.68 -12.60 -7.37
CA ALA A 150 18.75 -11.21 -7.76
C ALA A 150 19.97 -10.50 -7.15
N ALA A 151 20.22 -10.70 -5.85
CA ALA A 151 21.38 -10.15 -5.17
C ALA A 151 22.72 -10.69 -5.71
N ALA A 152 22.80 -12.01 -5.96
CA ALA A 152 24.01 -12.63 -6.51
C ALA A 152 24.32 -12.17 -7.93
N ASN A 153 23.31 -11.82 -8.72
CA ASN A 153 23.45 -11.37 -10.12
C ASN A 153 23.71 -9.85 -10.24
N GLY A 154 23.92 -9.14 -9.13
CA GLY A 154 24.21 -7.70 -9.13
C GLY A 154 23.05 -6.83 -9.63
N THR A 155 21.82 -7.20 -9.26
CA THR A 155 20.61 -6.42 -9.53
C THR A 155 20.70 -5.04 -8.88
N ASP A 156 20.25 -4.00 -9.59
CA ASP A 156 20.27 -2.61 -9.12
C ASP A 156 19.00 -2.22 -8.36
N LEU A 157 17.88 -2.90 -8.63
CA LEU A 157 16.58 -2.67 -7.99
C LEU A 157 15.74 -3.95 -8.02
N VAL A 158 14.97 -4.21 -6.98
CA VAL A 158 13.97 -5.28 -6.92
C VAL A 158 12.56 -4.68 -6.97
N LEU A 159 11.72 -5.16 -7.88
CA LEU A 159 10.29 -4.90 -7.95
C LEU A 159 9.51 -6.12 -7.44
N GLY A 160 8.51 -5.90 -6.60
CA GLY A 160 7.86 -6.98 -5.88
C GLY A 160 8.60 -7.34 -4.57
N PRO A 161 8.20 -8.44 -3.91
CA PRO A 161 7.06 -9.30 -4.19
C PRO A 161 5.68 -8.66 -3.89
N ILE A 162 4.61 -9.45 -4.06
CA ILE A 162 3.23 -9.00 -3.85
C ILE A 162 2.81 -9.19 -2.38
N PHE A 163 3.02 -10.39 -1.84
CA PHE A 163 2.52 -10.79 -0.52
C PHE A 163 3.48 -10.41 0.60
N SER A 164 2.94 -10.02 1.76
CA SER A 164 3.74 -9.56 2.90
C SER A 164 4.77 -10.60 3.38
N GLU A 165 4.37 -11.87 3.45
CA GLU A 165 5.28 -12.93 3.88
C GLU A 165 6.42 -13.16 2.88
N ASP A 166 6.15 -13.00 1.58
CA ASP A 166 7.16 -13.07 0.52
C ASP A 166 8.14 -11.89 0.63
N VAL A 167 7.64 -10.68 0.94
CA VAL A 167 8.48 -9.50 1.19
C VAL A 167 9.37 -9.72 2.41
N LYS A 168 8.81 -10.23 3.52
CA LYS A 168 9.59 -10.59 4.72
C LYS A 168 10.71 -11.57 4.42
N ALA A 169 10.44 -12.57 3.58
CA ALA A 169 11.42 -13.58 3.20
C ALA A 169 12.49 -13.07 2.22
N ALA A 170 12.15 -12.15 1.32
CA ALA A 170 13.05 -11.56 0.34
C ALA A 170 13.97 -10.46 0.94
N LYS A 171 13.43 -9.67 1.87
CA LYS A 171 14.06 -8.47 2.44
C LYS A 171 15.47 -8.67 3.03
N PRO A 172 15.80 -9.75 3.76
CA PRO A 172 17.15 -9.97 4.25
C PRO A 172 18.23 -10.00 3.15
N PHE A 173 17.90 -10.55 1.99
CA PHE A 173 18.85 -10.68 0.86
C PHE A 173 19.07 -9.34 0.15
N THR A 174 18.00 -8.57 -0.07
CA THR A 174 18.10 -7.24 -0.69
C THR A 174 18.78 -6.24 0.25
N SER A 175 18.46 -6.29 1.55
CA SER A 175 19.05 -5.40 2.55
C SER A 175 20.54 -5.66 2.75
N SER A 176 20.98 -6.93 2.81
CA SER A 176 22.40 -7.28 2.95
C SER A 176 23.23 -6.86 1.73
N ALA A 177 22.63 -6.86 0.54
CA ALA A 177 23.26 -6.41 -0.69
C ALA A 177 23.08 -4.91 -0.96
N ASN A 178 22.41 -4.18 -0.05
CA ASN A 178 22.05 -2.76 -0.19
C ASN A 178 21.26 -2.46 -1.49
N ILE A 179 20.42 -3.40 -1.94
CA ILE A 179 19.58 -3.26 -3.12
C ILE A 179 18.23 -2.71 -2.67
N PRO A 180 17.76 -1.56 -3.21
CA PRO A 180 16.41 -1.06 -2.93
C PRO A 180 15.34 -2.01 -3.47
N MET A 181 14.21 -2.10 -2.74
CA MET A 181 13.07 -2.92 -3.09
C MET A 181 11.80 -2.06 -3.17
N ILE A 182 11.03 -2.17 -4.24
CA ILE A 182 9.68 -1.61 -4.36
C ILE A 182 8.69 -2.77 -4.29
N ALA A 183 8.12 -3.02 -3.12
CA ALA A 183 7.21 -4.12 -2.85
C ALA A 183 5.75 -3.73 -3.17
N PHE A 184 4.97 -4.66 -3.71
CA PHE A 184 3.57 -4.44 -4.09
C PHE A 184 2.57 -4.72 -2.96
N THR A 185 3.06 -5.10 -1.78
CA THR A 185 2.25 -5.35 -0.59
C THR A 185 1.60 -4.09 -0.04
N THR A 186 0.55 -4.27 0.76
CA THR A 186 -0.05 -3.21 1.59
C THR A 186 0.43 -3.24 3.04
N ASP A 187 1.33 -4.15 3.39
CA ASP A 187 1.90 -4.23 4.74
C ASP A 187 2.93 -3.10 4.95
N TRP A 188 2.47 -1.98 5.46
CA TRP A 188 3.27 -0.77 5.71
C TRP A 188 4.40 -0.97 6.74
N LYS A 189 4.30 -1.99 7.62
CA LYS A 189 5.34 -2.29 8.63
C LYS A 189 6.63 -2.77 8.01
N LEU A 190 6.59 -3.23 6.77
CA LEU A 190 7.76 -3.69 6.03
C LEU A 190 8.57 -2.54 5.41
N ALA A 191 7.99 -1.32 5.41
CA ALA A 191 8.68 -0.15 4.91
C ALA A 191 9.92 0.18 5.75
N ASP A 192 10.99 0.57 5.07
CA ASP A 192 12.17 1.16 5.67
C ASP A 192 12.93 2.03 4.63
N ARG A 193 14.16 2.40 4.96
CA ARG A 193 14.99 3.24 4.09
C ARG A 193 15.32 2.62 2.72
N ASN A 194 15.26 1.28 2.59
CA ASN A 194 15.59 0.53 1.37
C ASN A 194 14.39 -0.28 0.82
N THR A 195 13.30 -0.36 1.59
CA THR A 195 12.09 -1.08 1.20
C THR A 195 10.93 -0.11 1.08
N TYR A 196 10.46 0.07 -0.14
CA TYR A 196 9.37 0.99 -0.50
C TYR A 196 8.09 0.21 -0.73
N ILE A 197 7.00 0.59 -0.06
CA ILE A 197 5.70 -0.07 -0.17
C ILE A 197 4.85 0.68 -1.17
N MET A 198 4.53 0.04 -2.30
CA MET A 198 3.79 0.65 -3.41
C MET A 198 2.31 0.26 -3.43
N GLY A 199 1.87 -0.67 -2.60
CA GLY A 199 0.47 -1.08 -2.49
C GLY A 199 -0.47 0.09 -2.19
N PHE A 200 -1.79 -0.13 -2.35
CA PHE A 200 -2.80 0.89 -2.08
C PHE A 200 -3.03 1.06 -0.58
N LEU A 201 -2.28 1.96 0.03
CA LEU A 201 -2.29 2.18 1.48
C LEU A 201 -3.51 2.98 1.93
N PRO A 202 -4.09 2.67 3.11
CA PRO A 202 -5.31 3.34 3.59
C PRO A 202 -5.09 4.80 4.02
N PHE A 203 -3.86 5.20 4.35
CA PHE A 203 -3.57 6.51 4.92
C PHE A 203 -4.06 7.68 4.06
N ALA A 204 -3.63 7.72 2.78
CA ALA A 204 -4.03 8.75 1.85
C ALA A 204 -5.53 8.67 1.53
N GLN A 205 -6.10 7.46 1.47
CA GLN A 205 -7.51 7.24 1.18
C GLN A 205 -8.39 7.85 2.27
N VAL A 206 -8.12 7.51 3.54
CA VAL A 206 -8.87 8.03 4.69
C VAL A 206 -8.72 9.54 4.81
N ALA A 207 -7.49 10.05 4.72
CA ALA A 207 -7.25 11.49 4.79
C ALA A 207 -8.04 12.23 3.70
N ARG A 208 -7.98 11.72 2.46
CA ARG A 208 -8.62 12.35 1.30
C ARG A 208 -10.14 12.40 1.38
N VAL A 209 -10.80 11.26 1.69
CA VAL A 209 -12.26 11.23 1.81
C VAL A 209 -12.76 12.02 3.01
N THR A 210 -12.01 12.03 4.12
CA THR A 210 -12.34 12.81 5.31
C THR A 210 -12.27 14.31 5.03
N GLN A 211 -11.18 14.79 4.39
CA GLN A 211 -11.04 16.19 3.99
C GLN A 211 -12.18 16.64 3.06
N TYR A 212 -12.56 15.77 2.12
CA TYR A 212 -13.68 16.06 1.25
C TYR A 212 -15.00 16.15 2.03
N ALA A 213 -15.28 15.21 2.93
CA ALA A 213 -16.46 15.25 3.78
C ALA A 213 -16.51 16.54 4.61
N GLN A 214 -15.39 16.93 5.22
CA GLN A 214 -15.26 18.18 5.96
C GLN A 214 -15.50 19.42 5.08
N SER A 215 -15.02 19.43 3.83
CA SER A 215 -15.27 20.52 2.88
C SER A 215 -16.75 20.64 2.48
N LYS A 216 -17.53 19.58 2.69
CA LYS A 216 -19.00 19.57 2.50
C LYS A 216 -19.77 19.94 3.77
N GLY A 217 -19.06 20.35 4.85
CA GLY A 217 -19.65 20.77 6.12
C GLY A 217 -19.92 19.63 7.12
N LEU A 218 -19.52 18.38 6.79
CA LEU A 218 -19.68 17.25 7.68
C LEU A 218 -18.60 17.29 8.77
N SER A 219 -19.00 17.12 10.03
CA SER A 219 -18.12 17.38 11.16
C SER A 219 -18.16 16.35 12.28
N GLN A 220 -19.19 15.51 12.33
CA GLN A 220 -19.39 14.50 13.37
C GLN A 220 -19.18 13.11 12.79
N PHE A 221 -17.99 12.55 12.99
CA PHE A 221 -17.62 11.27 12.41
C PHE A 221 -17.89 10.13 13.38
N ALA A 222 -18.42 9.04 12.85
CA ALA A 222 -18.43 7.73 13.50
C ALA A 222 -17.69 6.71 12.63
N THR A 223 -17.29 5.60 13.23
CA THR A 223 -16.78 4.44 12.50
C THR A 223 -17.42 3.17 13.02
N TYR A 224 -17.72 2.22 12.12
CA TYR A 224 -18.18 0.89 12.47
C TYR A 224 -17.32 -0.14 11.71
N ALA A 225 -16.52 -0.91 12.45
CA ALA A 225 -15.41 -1.63 11.87
C ALA A 225 -15.14 -2.97 12.56
N PRO A 226 -14.71 -4.01 11.83
CA PRO A 226 -14.22 -5.23 12.45
C PRO A 226 -12.95 -4.97 13.29
N GLN A 227 -12.73 -5.83 14.27
CA GLN A 227 -11.53 -5.81 15.13
C GLN A 227 -10.35 -6.41 14.38
N THR A 228 -9.76 -5.62 13.47
CA THR A 228 -8.58 -6.00 12.68
C THR A 228 -7.55 -4.89 12.73
N GLU A 229 -6.29 -5.24 12.53
CA GLU A 229 -5.19 -4.28 12.48
C GLU A 229 -5.39 -3.21 11.38
N TYR A 230 -5.90 -3.62 10.21
CA TYR A 230 -6.22 -2.68 9.13
C TYR A 230 -7.20 -1.60 9.61
N CYS A 231 -8.26 -2.01 10.31
CA CYS A 231 -9.26 -1.08 10.82
C CYS A 231 -8.70 -0.18 11.95
N ASP A 232 -7.78 -0.68 12.77
CA ASP A 232 -7.10 0.13 13.79
C ASP A 232 -6.29 1.25 13.15
N VAL A 233 -5.58 0.95 12.08
CA VAL A 233 -4.82 1.93 11.31
C VAL A 233 -5.73 2.95 10.63
N VAL A 234 -6.85 2.52 10.05
CA VAL A 234 -7.85 3.40 9.44
C VAL A 234 -8.41 4.37 10.48
N ILE A 235 -8.83 3.87 11.65
CA ILE A 235 -9.35 4.68 12.76
C ILE A 235 -8.27 5.66 13.26
N GLY A 236 -7.06 5.19 13.48
CA GLY A 236 -5.93 6.04 13.88
C GLY A 236 -5.60 7.10 12.82
N THR A 237 -5.81 6.79 11.53
CA THR A 237 -5.64 7.78 10.46
C THR A 237 -6.76 8.81 10.49
N LEU A 238 -8.01 8.40 10.67
CA LEU A 238 -9.14 9.31 10.82
C LEU A 238 -8.90 10.30 12.00
N GLN A 239 -8.39 9.83 13.14
CA GLN A 239 -8.02 10.67 14.28
C GLN A 239 -6.99 11.75 13.90
N ARG A 240 -5.96 11.38 13.12
CA ARG A 240 -4.91 12.31 12.67
C ARG A 240 -5.39 13.37 11.66
N THR A 241 -6.54 13.18 11.01
CA THR A 241 -7.11 14.22 10.15
C THR A 241 -7.73 15.40 10.92
N GLY A 242 -7.78 15.34 12.25
CA GLY A 242 -8.49 16.31 13.07
C GLY A 242 -10.02 16.14 13.03
N ALA A 243 -10.53 15.06 12.45
CA ALA A 243 -11.96 14.75 12.45
C ALA A 243 -12.47 14.52 13.87
N ARG A 244 -13.62 15.11 14.22
CA ARG A 244 -14.27 14.87 15.50
C ARG A 244 -14.98 13.52 15.46
N ILE A 245 -14.35 12.51 16.07
CA ILE A 245 -14.92 11.17 16.18
C ILE A 245 -15.81 11.10 17.40
N VAL A 246 -17.11 10.94 17.21
CA VAL A 246 -18.09 10.87 18.28
C VAL A 246 -18.41 9.45 18.69
N ARG A 247 -18.20 8.47 17.80
CA ARG A 247 -18.45 7.06 18.08
C ARG A 247 -17.50 6.14 17.32
N VAL A 248 -17.04 5.10 18.02
CA VAL A 248 -16.31 3.97 17.43
C VAL A 248 -17.05 2.70 17.79
N GLY A 249 -17.71 2.07 16.80
CA GLY A 249 -18.31 0.74 16.91
C GLY A 249 -17.34 -0.31 16.40
N ARG A 250 -17.25 -1.45 17.09
CA ARG A 250 -16.35 -2.55 16.75
C ARG A 250 -17.07 -3.89 16.84
N PHE A 251 -16.73 -4.82 15.95
CA PHE A 251 -17.25 -6.19 15.99
C PHE A 251 -16.16 -7.20 15.67
N ALA A 252 -16.27 -8.43 16.20
CA ALA A 252 -15.34 -9.49 15.89
C ALA A 252 -15.56 -9.98 14.44
N PRO A 253 -14.49 -10.17 13.63
CA PRO A 253 -14.64 -10.74 12.30
C PRO A 253 -15.34 -12.09 12.32
N GLY A 254 -16.33 -12.30 11.43
CA GLY A 254 -17.07 -13.54 11.33
C GLY A 254 -18.05 -13.82 12.47
N THR A 255 -18.36 -12.83 13.31
CA THR A 255 -19.35 -13.02 14.40
C THR A 255 -20.75 -13.26 13.87
N ASN A 256 -21.46 -14.19 14.50
CA ASN A 256 -22.88 -14.46 14.25
C ASN A 256 -23.80 -13.41 14.93
N GLU A 257 -23.25 -12.58 15.82
CA GLU A 257 -24.00 -11.54 16.55
C GLU A 257 -24.06 -10.19 15.80
N LEU A 258 -23.52 -10.13 14.58
CA LEU A 258 -23.46 -8.89 13.81
C LEU A 258 -24.82 -8.16 13.72
N PRO A 259 -25.99 -8.83 13.51
CA PRO A 259 -27.27 -8.15 13.48
C PRO A 259 -27.58 -7.40 14.77
N LYS A 260 -27.40 -8.04 15.92
CA LYS A 260 -27.62 -7.44 17.24
C LYS A 260 -26.64 -6.28 17.51
N LEU A 261 -25.37 -6.44 17.16
CA LEU A 261 -24.34 -5.42 17.36
C LEU A 261 -24.62 -4.16 16.50
N VAL A 262 -25.13 -4.33 15.28
CA VAL A 262 -25.52 -3.19 14.42
C VAL A 262 -26.77 -2.51 14.97
N GLU A 263 -27.77 -3.27 15.45
CA GLU A 263 -28.96 -2.71 16.08
C GLU A 263 -28.60 -1.90 17.35
N GLU A 264 -27.74 -2.44 18.21
CA GLU A 264 -27.24 -1.74 19.39
C GLU A 264 -26.48 -0.46 19.00
N PHE A 265 -25.61 -0.52 18.00
CA PHE A 265 -24.89 0.64 17.50
C PHE A 265 -25.86 1.71 16.98
N ALA A 266 -26.84 1.36 16.16
CA ALA A 266 -27.83 2.30 15.64
C ALA A 266 -28.65 2.91 16.75
N THR A 267 -29.19 2.10 17.68
CA THR A 267 -30.04 2.54 18.79
C THR A 267 -29.33 3.48 19.75
N GLN A 268 -28.07 3.18 20.14
CA GLN A 268 -27.28 4.01 21.05
C GLN A 268 -26.91 5.38 20.46
N ASN A 269 -26.94 5.51 19.14
CA ASN A 269 -26.57 6.74 18.45
C ASN A 269 -27.76 7.47 17.82
N ARG A 270 -28.98 6.93 17.96
CA ARG A 270 -30.20 7.56 17.49
C ARG A 270 -30.54 8.76 18.35
N THR A 271 -30.97 9.83 17.72
CA THR A 271 -31.45 11.05 18.34
C THR A 271 -32.72 11.50 17.62
N VAL A 272 -33.49 12.42 18.22
CA VAL A 272 -34.63 13.06 17.55
C VAL A 272 -34.19 14.45 17.14
N GLY A 273 -34.29 14.76 15.86
CA GLY A 273 -34.01 16.08 15.32
C GLY A 273 -35.00 17.13 15.83
N THR A 274 -34.69 18.39 15.62
CA THR A 274 -35.59 19.53 15.99
C THR A 274 -36.92 19.52 15.24
N ASP A 275 -36.97 18.81 14.12
CA ASP A 275 -38.16 18.56 13.27
C ASP A 275 -38.98 17.33 13.72
N GLY A 276 -38.58 16.68 14.82
CA GLY A 276 -39.22 15.47 15.33
C GLY A 276 -38.84 14.20 14.55
N GLN A 277 -37.93 14.28 13.60
CA GLN A 277 -37.49 13.12 12.81
C GLN A 277 -36.28 12.41 13.47
N ASP A 278 -36.18 11.10 13.23
CA ASP A 278 -35.01 10.29 13.62
C ASP A 278 -33.74 10.82 12.96
N SER A 279 -32.76 11.09 13.76
CA SER A 279 -31.42 11.52 13.38
C SER A 279 -30.36 10.70 14.12
N PHE A 280 -29.09 11.01 13.92
CA PHE A 280 -27.98 10.33 14.58
C PHE A 280 -27.01 11.35 15.21
N THR A 281 -26.24 10.92 16.21
CA THR A 281 -25.21 11.73 16.86
C THR A 281 -24.03 12.05 15.94
N PHE A 282 -23.99 11.46 14.75
CA PHE A 282 -22.97 11.66 13.73
C PHE A 282 -23.63 11.96 12.37
N ASP A 283 -22.94 12.71 11.55
CA ASP A 283 -23.33 13.02 10.17
C ASP A 283 -22.58 12.16 9.12
N THR A 284 -21.50 11.50 9.54
CA THR A 284 -20.61 10.71 8.69
C THR A 284 -20.24 9.39 9.34
N LEU A 285 -20.40 8.28 8.62
CA LEU A 285 -20.01 6.94 9.09
C LEU A 285 -18.95 6.33 8.17
N LEU A 286 -17.74 6.13 8.72
CA LEU A 286 -16.65 5.44 8.04
C LEU A 286 -16.76 3.93 8.22
N LEU A 287 -16.84 3.22 7.10
CA LEU A 287 -16.92 1.75 7.03
C LEU A 287 -15.66 1.19 6.32
N PRO A 288 -14.62 0.84 7.06
CA PRO A 288 -13.36 0.32 6.48
C PRO A 288 -13.44 -1.19 6.20
N VAL A 289 -14.45 -1.59 5.48
CA VAL A 289 -14.75 -2.96 5.06
C VAL A 289 -15.09 -2.98 3.58
N GLY A 290 -14.95 -4.12 2.93
CA GLY A 290 -15.28 -4.32 1.52
C GLY A 290 -15.98 -5.66 1.29
N GLY A 291 -16.32 -5.93 0.04
CA GLY A 291 -16.92 -7.20 -0.40
C GLY A 291 -18.17 -7.61 0.38
N GLU A 292 -18.29 -8.90 0.70
CA GLU A 292 -19.45 -9.46 1.41
C GLU A 292 -19.64 -8.86 2.83
N SER A 293 -18.55 -8.58 3.55
CA SER A 293 -18.65 -7.97 4.88
C SER A 293 -19.29 -6.58 4.81
N LEU A 294 -18.98 -5.79 3.79
CA LEU A 294 -19.61 -4.49 3.58
C LEU A 294 -21.10 -4.64 3.24
N ARG A 295 -21.46 -5.57 2.34
CA ARG A 295 -22.86 -5.83 1.97
C ARG A 295 -23.70 -6.21 3.20
N ALA A 296 -23.17 -7.11 4.05
CA ALA A 296 -23.84 -7.52 5.28
C ALA A 296 -24.04 -6.33 6.23
N VAL A 297 -23.00 -5.54 6.47
CA VAL A 297 -23.07 -4.36 7.36
C VAL A 297 -24.06 -3.33 6.82
N ILE A 298 -24.02 -3.02 5.52
CA ILE A 298 -24.92 -2.05 4.89
C ILE A 298 -26.37 -2.48 4.99
N SER A 299 -26.69 -3.75 4.69
CA SER A 299 -28.07 -4.27 4.81
C SER A 299 -28.60 -4.15 6.23
N LEU A 300 -27.76 -4.42 7.24
CA LEU A 300 -28.15 -4.30 8.65
C LEU A 300 -28.28 -2.84 9.08
N LEU A 301 -27.42 -1.94 8.62
CA LEU A 301 -27.53 -0.51 8.88
C LEU A 301 -28.83 0.06 8.29
N ASP A 302 -29.16 -0.32 7.06
CA ASP A 302 -30.38 0.11 6.36
C ASP A 302 -31.66 -0.33 7.12
N ILE A 303 -31.73 -1.59 7.53
CA ILE A 303 -32.83 -2.13 8.37
C ILE A 303 -32.98 -1.31 9.67
N ASN A 304 -31.89 -0.82 10.23
CA ASN A 304 -31.87 -0.02 11.46
C ASN A 304 -31.99 1.49 11.19
N GLY A 305 -32.29 1.90 9.95
CA GLY A 305 -32.53 3.28 9.56
C GLY A 305 -31.30 4.17 9.45
N VAL A 306 -30.09 3.58 9.47
CA VAL A 306 -28.81 4.26 9.22
C VAL A 306 -28.56 4.25 7.72
N THR A 307 -29.13 5.21 7.00
CA THR A 307 -29.08 5.28 5.54
C THR A 307 -28.28 6.47 5.05
N ASN A 308 -27.82 6.40 3.80
CA ASN A 308 -27.03 7.48 3.18
C ASN A 308 -27.87 8.76 2.91
N GLU A 309 -29.17 8.70 3.08
CA GLU A 309 -30.06 9.87 3.06
C GLU A 309 -29.98 10.68 4.35
N LYS A 310 -29.78 10.00 5.50
CA LYS A 310 -29.71 10.64 6.84
C LYS A 310 -28.30 11.01 7.24
N ILE A 311 -27.32 10.20 6.84
CA ILE A 311 -25.90 10.38 7.14
C ILE A 311 -25.07 10.11 5.89
N ARG A 312 -23.83 10.60 5.85
CA ARG A 312 -22.92 10.26 4.75
C ARG A 312 -22.10 9.01 5.09
N LEU A 313 -22.28 7.97 4.26
CA LEU A 313 -21.40 6.81 4.31
C LEU A 313 -20.10 7.12 3.58
N ILE A 314 -18.98 6.80 4.22
CA ILE A 314 -17.66 6.91 3.58
C ILE A 314 -16.87 5.62 3.75
N GLY A 315 -16.03 5.31 2.76
CA GLY A 315 -15.21 4.09 2.72
C GLY A 315 -13.75 4.35 2.39
N THR A 316 -12.99 3.27 2.33
CA THR A 316 -11.61 3.25 1.83
C THR A 316 -11.59 2.72 0.39
N GLY A 317 -10.40 2.55 -0.21
CA GLY A 317 -10.23 1.92 -1.51
C GLY A 317 -10.73 0.46 -1.59
N LEU A 318 -11.15 -0.14 -0.48
CA LEU A 318 -11.89 -1.41 -0.48
C LEU A 318 -13.27 -1.29 -1.13
N TRP A 319 -13.74 -0.06 -1.38
CA TRP A 319 -14.97 0.24 -2.11
C TRP A 319 -14.75 0.41 -3.63
N ASP A 320 -13.50 0.39 -4.10
CA ASP A 320 -13.14 0.38 -5.54
C ASP A 320 -13.38 -1.02 -6.14
N ASP A 321 -14.64 -1.46 -6.10
CA ASP A 321 -15.13 -2.77 -6.55
C ASP A 321 -16.46 -2.54 -7.30
N ASP A 322 -16.47 -2.84 -8.59
CA ASP A 322 -17.63 -2.64 -9.46
C ASP A 322 -18.87 -3.36 -8.93
N SER A 323 -18.73 -4.49 -8.25
CA SER A 323 -19.86 -5.22 -7.68
C SER A 323 -20.61 -4.45 -6.59
N LEU A 324 -19.96 -3.49 -5.93
CA LEU A 324 -20.58 -2.62 -4.93
C LEU A 324 -21.46 -1.53 -5.54
N THR A 325 -21.23 -1.18 -6.80
CA THR A 325 -22.02 -0.17 -7.53
C THR A 325 -23.46 -0.61 -7.80
N HIS A 326 -23.77 -1.87 -7.54
CA HIS A 326 -25.13 -2.43 -7.67
C HIS A 326 -25.86 -2.54 -6.33
N ASN A 327 -25.27 -2.07 -5.23
CA ASN A 327 -25.90 -2.08 -3.90
C ASN A 327 -26.56 -0.73 -3.60
N PRO A 328 -27.91 -0.62 -3.60
CA PRO A 328 -28.62 0.64 -3.37
C PRO A 328 -28.28 1.31 -2.03
N GLY A 329 -28.01 0.53 -0.97
CA GLY A 329 -27.65 1.06 0.35
C GLY A 329 -26.32 1.83 0.36
N LEU A 330 -25.50 1.70 -0.70
CA LEU A 330 -24.25 2.44 -0.88
C LEU A 330 -24.38 3.67 -1.77
N PHE A 331 -25.52 3.87 -2.47
CA PHE A 331 -25.65 4.99 -3.40
C PHE A 331 -25.50 6.33 -2.69
N GLY A 332 -24.65 7.20 -3.24
CA GLY A 332 -24.25 8.46 -2.63
C GLY A 332 -23.10 8.33 -1.63
N GLY A 333 -22.65 7.12 -1.30
CA GLY A 333 -21.48 6.89 -0.43
C GLY A 333 -20.18 7.31 -1.13
N TRP A 334 -19.23 7.83 -0.36
CA TRP A 334 -17.96 8.35 -0.87
C TRP A 334 -16.77 7.50 -0.46
N PHE A 335 -15.81 7.37 -1.36
CA PHE A 335 -14.50 6.76 -1.06
C PHE A 335 -13.40 7.43 -1.87
N ALA A 336 -12.17 7.30 -1.42
CA ALA A 336 -11.03 7.82 -2.17
C ALA A 336 -10.26 6.68 -2.85
N ALA A 337 -10.07 6.83 -4.16
CA ALA A 337 -9.31 5.89 -4.99
C ALA A 337 -8.64 6.63 -6.16
N PRO A 338 -7.72 6.00 -6.89
CA PRO A 338 -7.25 6.51 -8.17
C PRO A 338 -8.41 6.78 -9.14
N ASP A 339 -8.29 7.84 -9.93
CA ASP A 339 -9.31 8.18 -10.93
C ASP A 339 -9.41 7.07 -11.99
N PRO A 340 -10.57 6.41 -12.15
CA PRO A 340 -10.75 5.34 -13.14
C PRO A 340 -10.45 5.78 -14.57
N ALA A 341 -10.67 7.05 -14.93
CA ALA A 341 -10.42 7.56 -16.26
C ALA A 341 -8.93 7.50 -16.64
N LEU A 342 -8.02 7.69 -15.68
CA LEU A 342 -6.58 7.60 -15.92
C LEU A 342 -6.14 6.17 -16.25
N ARG A 343 -6.80 5.18 -15.68
CA ARG A 343 -6.52 3.75 -15.87
C ARG A 343 -7.14 3.18 -17.15
N ALA A 344 -8.21 3.79 -17.65
CA ALA A 344 -9.00 3.25 -18.76
C ALA A 344 -8.18 2.97 -20.03
N ASP A 345 -7.22 3.83 -20.39
CA ASP A 345 -6.35 3.60 -21.55
C ASP A 345 -5.41 2.39 -21.34
N PHE A 346 -4.84 2.25 -20.14
CA PHE A 346 -4.04 1.07 -19.79
C PHE A 346 -4.87 -0.21 -19.89
N GLU A 347 -6.07 -0.25 -19.33
CA GLU A 347 -6.96 -1.42 -19.36
C GLU A 347 -7.33 -1.79 -20.80
N LYS A 348 -7.68 -0.79 -21.61
CA LYS A 348 -7.98 -0.99 -23.04
C LYS A 348 -6.80 -1.60 -23.80
N ARG A 349 -5.59 -1.05 -23.62
CA ARG A 349 -4.38 -1.54 -24.26
C ARG A 349 -3.99 -2.93 -23.77
N TYR A 350 -4.14 -3.19 -22.47
CA TYR A 350 -3.91 -4.52 -21.91
C TYR A 350 -4.86 -5.55 -22.51
N GLN A 351 -6.15 -5.24 -22.57
CA GLN A 351 -7.17 -6.11 -23.17
C GLN A 351 -6.90 -6.39 -24.65
N GLN A 352 -6.47 -5.38 -25.40
CA GLN A 352 -6.11 -5.54 -26.82
C GLN A 352 -4.92 -6.47 -27.03
N ASN A 353 -3.90 -6.39 -26.16
CA ASN A 353 -2.66 -7.13 -26.31
C ASN A 353 -2.73 -8.56 -25.75
N TYR A 354 -3.49 -8.78 -24.68
CA TYR A 354 -3.46 -10.04 -23.91
C TYR A 354 -4.82 -10.71 -23.72
N GLY A 355 -5.90 -10.04 -24.08
CA GLY A 355 -7.27 -10.47 -23.78
C GLY A 355 -7.65 -10.33 -22.32
N GLY A 356 -8.92 -10.15 -22.04
CA GLY A 356 -9.46 -10.02 -20.69
C GLY A 356 -9.13 -8.69 -19.97
N VAL A 357 -9.84 -8.45 -18.88
CA VAL A 357 -9.63 -7.27 -18.01
C VAL A 357 -8.44 -7.56 -17.09
N PRO A 358 -7.46 -6.65 -16.99
CA PRO A 358 -6.32 -6.87 -16.11
C PRO A 358 -6.75 -6.83 -14.62
N PRO A 359 -6.23 -7.74 -13.77
CA PRO A 359 -6.39 -7.63 -12.32
C PRO A 359 -5.93 -6.26 -11.80
N ARG A 360 -6.60 -5.72 -10.78
CA ARG A 360 -6.34 -4.36 -10.25
C ARG A 360 -4.87 -4.09 -9.90
N LEU A 361 -4.14 -5.09 -9.41
CA LEU A 361 -2.74 -4.95 -9.00
C LEU A 361 -1.74 -4.85 -10.17
N THR A 362 -2.17 -5.10 -11.41
CA THR A 362 -1.28 -5.03 -12.59
C THR A 362 -0.72 -3.64 -12.83
N THR A 363 -1.47 -2.60 -12.47
CA THR A 363 -1.03 -1.20 -12.56
C THR A 363 0.21 -0.92 -11.70
N LEU A 364 0.36 -1.61 -10.55
CA LEU A 364 1.54 -1.47 -9.70
C LEU A 364 2.81 -1.94 -10.41
N ALA A 365 2.73 -3.08 -11.12
CA ALA A 365 3.86 -3.61 -11.88
C ALA A 365 4.19 -2.71 -13.08
N TYR A 366 3.17 -2.18 -13.77
CA TYR A 366 3.35 -1.22 -14.85
C TYR A 366 4.07 0.04 -14.34
N ASP A 367 3.52 0.70 -13.31
CA ASP A 367 4.05 1.96 -12.78
C ASP A 367 5.47 1.80 -12.20
N ALA A 368 5.73 0.71 -11.46
CA ALA A 368 7.05 0.43 -10.92
C ALA A 368 8.10 0.18 -12.01
N THR A 369 7.73 -0.53 -13.09
CA THR A 369 8.61 -0.77 -14.23
C THR A 369 8.86 0.51 -15.02
N ALA A 370 7.82 1.30 -15.29
CA ALA A 370 7.94 2.58 -15.97
C ALA A 370 8.83 3.55 -15.18
N LEU A 371 8.61 3.68 -13.86
CA LEU A 371 9.46 4.45 -12.97
C LEU A 371 10.93 4.02 -13.06
N SER A 372 11.17 2.71 -12.96
CA SER A 372 12.53 2.15 -13.00
C SER A 372 13.23 2.44 -14.31
N ALA A 373 12.54 2.29 -15.44
CA ALA A 373 13.07 2.56 -16.77
C ALA A 373 13.32 4.07 -16.99
N VAL A 374 12.46 4.97 -16.48
CA VAL A 374 12.68 6.42 -16.54
C VAL A 374 13.89 6.83 -15.71
N LEU A 375 14.03 6.30 -14.49
CA LEU A 375 15.19 6.59 -13.64
C LEU A 375 16.50 6.06 -14.24
N SER A 376 16.47 4.93 -14.96
CA SER A 376 17.66 4.37 -15.61
C SER A 376 18.24 5.30 -16.69
N ARG A 377 17.39 6.06 -17.41
CA ARG A 377 17.83 7.00 -18.46
C ARG A 377 18.63 8.18 -17.92
N SER A 378 18.33 8.62 -16.71
CA SER A 378 18.95 9.78 -16.08
C SER A 378 20.02 9.41 -15.05
N GLY A 379 20.37 8.12 -14.93
CA GLY A 379 21.42 7.60 -14.07
C GLY A 379 22.79 7.76 -14.71
N ASN A 380 23.78 8.21 -13.93
CA ASN A 380 25.16 8.40 -14.41
C ASN A 380 25.99 7.12 -14.40
N GLY A 381 25.39 5.94 -14.27
CA GLY A 381 26.08 4.65 -14.24
C GLY A 381 26.89 4.34 -12.97
N ASN A 382 26.90 5.21 -11.98
CA ASN A 382 27.72 5.13 -10.78
C ASN A 382 27.02 4.48 -9.57
N GLY A 383 26.04 3.59 -9.79
CA GLY A 383 25.29 2.96 -8.69
C GLY A 383 24.25 3.87 -8.02
N ASP A 384 24.07 5.11 -8.52
CA ASP A 384 23.15 6.13 -7.95
C ASP A 384 21.77 6.13 -8.64
N THR A 385 21.55 5.24 -9.60
CA THR A 385 20.33 5.22 -10.43
C THR A 385 19.06 5.12 -9.58
N TYR A 386 19.07 4.26 -8.56
CA TYR A 386 17.95 4.03 -7.65
C TYR A 386 18.27 4.48 -6.23
N SER A 387 19.08 5.55 -6.10
CA SER A 387 19.35 6.14 -4.78
C SER A 387 18.06 6.59 -4.11
N ARG A 388 18.08 6.61 -2.78
CA ARG A 388 16.97 7.07 -1.96
C ARG A 388 16.46 8.45 -2.40
N THR A 389 17.36 9.42 -2.63
CA THR A 389 16.99 10.77 -3.07
C THR A 389 16.19 10.76 -4.36
N ARG A 390 16.53 9.88 -5.29
CA ARG A 390 15.81 9.77 -6.57
C ARG A 390 14.49 9.05 -6.43
N LEU A 391 14.44 7.97 -5.65
CA LEU A 391 13.20 7.23 -5.38
C LEU A 391 12.22 8.06 -4.54
N THR A 392 12.69 8.87 -3.59
CA THR A 392 11.84 9.73 -2.75
C THR A 392 11.72 11.17 -3.28
N ASN A 393 11.73 11.34 -4.61
CA ASN A 393 11.55 12.65 -5.22
C ASN A 393 10.25 13.32 -4.71
N PRO A 394 10.30 14.50 -4.09
CA PRO A 394 9.12 15.16 -3.53
C PRO A 394 8.07 15.55 -4.57
N ARG A 395 8.47 15.75 -5.83
CA ARG A 395 7.54 15.99 -6.95
C ARG A 395 6.77 14.74 -7.35
N GLY A 396 7.26 13.55 -6.95
CA GLY A 396 6.66 12.28 -7.31
C GLY A 396 6.85 11.90 -8.78
N PHE A 397 6.01 10.97 -9.21
CA PHE A 397 6.03 10.35 -10.52
C PHE A 397 4.61 10.26 -11.06
N ALA A 398 4.44 10.34 -12.37
CA ALA A 398 3.17 10.06 -13.01
C ALA A 398 3.04 8.56 -13.30
N GLY A 399 1.91 7.99 -12.99
CA GLY A 399 1.56 6.60 -13.27
C GLY A 399 0.17 6.46 -13.87
N VAL A 400 -0.21 5.23 -14.24
CA VAL A 400 -1.54 4.93 -14.79
C VAL A 400 -2.65 5.04 -13.74
N ASP A 401 -2.29 5.02 -12.45
CA ASP A 401 -3.19 5.30 -11.33
C ASP A 401 -3.05 6.77 -10.81
N GLY A 402 -2.54 7.67 -11.64
CA GLY A 402 -2.28 9.05 -11.24
C GLY A 402 -0.89 9.27 -10.63
N VAL A 403 -0.69 10.44 -10.04
CA VAL A 403 0.60 10.79 -9.44
C VAL A 403 0.83 10.01 -8.14
N PHE A 404 2.08 9.58 -7.93
CA PHE A 404 2.50 8.94 -6.69
C PHE A 404 3.93 9.37 -6.32
N ARG A 405 4.28 9.24 -5.05
CA ARG A 405 5.65 9.43 -4.57
C ARG A 405 5.94 8.48 -3.43
N PHE A 406 7.22 8.19 -3.20
CA PHE A 406 7.66 7.53 -1.97
C PHE A 406 8.14 8.57 -0.97
N ARG A 407 7.75 8.39 0.26
CA ARG A 407 8.19 9.18 1.40
C ARG A 407 9.54 8.67 1.93
N SER A 408 10.17 9.46 2.78
CA SER A 408 11.42 9.07 3.41
C SER A 408 11.32 7.87 4.35
N ASP A 409 10.13 7.50 4.81
CA ASP A 409 9.87 6.30 5.62
C ASP A 409 9.61 5.03 4.77
N GLY A 410 9.66 5.13 3.44
CA GLY A 410 9.43 4.03 2.51
C GLY A 410 7.95 3.81 2.14
N LEU A 411 7.02 4.59 2.67
CA LEU A 411 5.61 4.48 2.31
C LEU A 411 5.28 5.26 1.05
N SER A 412 4.38 4.73 0.23
CA SER A 412 3.86 5.48 -0.92
C SER A 412 2.73 6.43 -0.51
N GLU A 413 2.68 7.54 -1.20
CA GLU A 413 1.59 8.50 -1.19
C GLU A 413 1.07 8.66 -2.61
N ARG A 414 -0.26 8.70 -2.80
CA ARG A 414 -0.91 8.79 -4.11
C ARG A 414 -1.85 9.98 -4.16
N GLY A 415 -1.92 10.63 -5.32
CA GLY A 415 -2.98 11.57 -5.65
C GLY A 415 -4.27 10.79 -5.92
N LEU A 416 -5.29 10.98 -5.06
CA LEU A 416 -6.55 10.25 -5.13
C LEU A 416 -7.70 11.19 -5.47
N ALA A 417 -8.61 10.73 -6.32
CA ALA A 417 -9.92 11.31 -6.49
C ALA A 417 -10.84 10.90 -5.32
N VAL A 418 -11.93 11.65 -5.13
CA VAL A 418 -13.07 11.17 -4.36
C VAL A 418 -14.14 10.72 -5.32
N LEU A 419 -14.62 9.50 -5.13
CA LEU A 419 -15.65 8.88 -5.93
C LEU A 419 -16.92 8.72 -5.11
N GLU A 420 -18.06 8.85 -5.79
CA GLU A 420 -19.39 8.58 -5.27
C GLU A 420 -19.96 7.33 -5.93
N ILE A 421 -20.47 6.40 -5.12
CA ILE A 421 -21.16 5.22 -5.64
C ILE A 421 -22.52 5.62 -6.19
N GLN A 422 -22.75 5.33 -7.45
CA GLN A 422 -24.03 5.49 -8.15
C GLN A 422 -24.45 4.15 -8.76
N SER A 423 -25.68 4.06 -9.23
CA SER A 423 -26.17 2.83 -9.87
C SER A 423 -25.29 2.45 -11.07
N GLY A 424 -24.63 1.28 -10.96
CA GLY A 424 -23.80 0.68 -12.00
C GLY A 424 -22.43 1.34 -12.22
N ARG A 425 -22.02 2.32 -11.41
CA ARG A 425 -20.71 2.98 -11.54
C ARG A 425 -20.27 3.74 -10.29
N ALA A 426 -18.98 3.97 -10.16
CA ALA A 426 -18.42 4.99 -9.27
C ALA A 426 -18.11 6.26 -10.09
N ARG A 427 -18.57 7.43 -9.65
CA ARG A 427 -18.40 8.72 -10.32
C ARG A 427 -17.42 9.58 -9.53
N VAL A 428 -16.45 10.19 -10.21
CA VAL A 428 -15.57 11.20 -9.60
C VAL A 428 -16.38 12.45 -9.25
N VAL A 429 -16.38 12.80 -7.96
CA VAL A 429 -17.04 14.01 -7.41
C VAL A 429 -16.04 15.06 -6.95
N ASP A 430 -14.77 14.66 -6.79
CA ASP A 430 -13.64 15.57 -6.55
C ASP A 430 -12.39 14.99 -7.19
N PRO A 431 -11.78 15.68 -8.17
CA PRO A 431 -10.71 15.10 -8.99
C PRO A 431 -9.42 14.86 -8.18
N ALA A 432 -8.63 13.91 -8.66
CA ALA A 432 -7.30 13.69 -8.13
C ALA A 432 -6.36 14.88 -8.44
N PRO A 433 -5.41 15.21 -7.54
CA PRO A 433 -4.39 16.18 -7.86
C PRO A 433 -3.49 15.65 -8.99
N THR A 434 -3.09 16.54 -9.90
CA THR A 434 -2.18 16.21 -11.02
C THR A 434 -0.69 16.35 -10.66
N ALA A 435 -0.39 16.90 -9.50
CA ALA A 435 0.96 17.05 -8.97
C ALA A 435 0.94 17.13 -7.44
N PHE A 436 2.03 16.73 -6.80
CA PHE A 436 2.23 17.02 -5.37
C PHE A 436 2.74 18.46 -5.22
N VAL A 437 2.09 19.21 -4.33
CA VAL A 437 2.59 20.50 -3.90
C VAL A 437 3.86 20.25 -3.09
N ALA A 438 4.98 20.88 -3.45
CA ALA A 438 6.15 20.87 -2.60
C ALA A 438 5.76 21.56 -1.28
N SER A 439 5.89 20.83 -0.17
CA SER A 439 5.70 21.42 1.16
C SER A 439 6.70 22.60 1.22
N GLY A 440 6.16 23.82 1.28
CA GLY A 440 6.98 25.01 1.40
C GLY A 440 7.87 24.88 2.63
N SER A 441 9.13 25.12 2.43
CA SER A 441 10.15 25.33 3.48
C SER A 441 9.76 26.49 4.40
#